data_c8386c60b23c70b3755c151bd6edeb48
#
_entry.id   c8386c60b23c70b3755c151bd6edeb48
#
_cell.length_a   1.000
_cell.length_b   1.000
_cell.length_c   1.000
_cell.angle_alpha   90.00
_cell.angle_beta   90.00
_cell.angle_gamma   90.00
#
_symmetry.space_group_name_H-M   'P 1'
#
loop_
_entity.id
_entity.type
_entity.pdbx_description
1 polymer ?
#
loop_
_entity_poly.entity_id
_entity_poly.type
_entity_poly.pdbx_seq_one_letter_code
_entity_poly.pdbx_strand_id
1 'polypeptide(L)'
;PLAVVVAMGITARNGILIKTSEVLEAINKVDTIVFDKTGTLTYGNLKISKLCNYSNYNNSKLLNIVSSIESKSNHPIASAFKTNDKLQKVTNFKNIDGIGLKGVTNNKEYYIGNNKLIKKLKINNTHSKDELDLVNNGNSIIYVIEDNNIIALIGVKDIIRKEAKEVIKKLNNMNKNVIMLTGDNEITAQVIAKELGIKEVIANVLPKEKSEKIKELMNNNKYVMMVGDGINDAVSLIIANIGVALSSGTDIANNSADVILMNNNLINIINMFHISKKTITNIKQNLFPAFFYNICMIPLAIGLLSKWNINMNPMLGSIAMTLSSITVVLNALRLKNIKLEGENNNV
;
A
#
# COMPACT_ATOMS: atom_id res chain seq x y z
N PRO A 1 -16.14 24.79 -4.59
CA PRO A 1 -16.66 23.85 -3.59
C PRO A 1 -17.42 22.68 -4.23
N LEU A 2 -18.36 22.92 -5.19
CA LEU A 2 -19.23 21.87 -5.75
C LEU A 2 -18.43 20.75 -6.45
N ALA A 3 -17.42 21.08 -7.24
CA ALA A 3 -16.59 20.08 -7.93
C ALA A 3 -15.89 19.13 -6.93
N VAL A 4 -15.45 19.65 -5.80
CA VAL A 4 -14.82 18.84 -4.72
C VAL A 4 -15.83 17.90 -4.09
N VAL A 5 -17.04 18.41 -3.76
CA VAL A 5 -18.12 17.59 -3.18
C VAL A 5 -18.50 16.43 -4.13
N VAL A 6 -18.65 16.73 -5.42
CA VAL A 6 -18.95 15.70 -6.43
C VAL A 6 -17.80 14.68 -6.51
N ALA A 7 -16.54 15.14 -6.52
CA ALA A 7 -15.38 14.27 -6.57
C ALA A 7 -15.27 13.37 -5.32
N MET A 8 -15.46 13.92 -4.12
CA MET A 8 -15.49 13.13 -2.88
C MET A 8 -16.62 12.08 -2.88
N GLY A 9 -17.78 12.44 -3.46
CA GLY A 9 -18.87 11.47 -3.65
C GLY A 9 -18.50 10.35 -4.62
N ILE A 10 -17.73 10.64 -5.69
CA ILE A 10 -17.25 9.63 -6.65
C ILE A 10 -16.20 8.73 -5.97
N THR A 11 -15.24 9.30 -5.26
CA THR A 11 -14.22 8.52 -4.56
C THR A 11 -14.83 7.58 -3.53
N ALA A 12 -15.77 8.06 -2.71
CA ALA A 12 -16.44 7.26 -1.69
C ALA A 12 -17.23 6.07 -2.30
N ARG A 13 -17.95 6.29 -3.40
CA ARG A 13 -18.67 5.22 -4.12
C ARG A 13 -17.76 4.13 -4.66
N ASN A 14 -16.51 4.48 -4.96
CA ASN A 14 -15.49 3.55 -5.47
C ASN A 14 -14.59 2.98 -4.36
N GLY A 15 -15.01 3.12 -3.10
CA GLY A 15 -14.27 2.58 -1.96
C GLY A 15 -12.99 3.34 -1.64
N ILE A 16 -12.90 4.61 -2.01
CA ILE A 16 -11.80 5.53 -1.68
C ILE A 16 -12.35 6.58 -0.73
N LEU A 17 -12.06 6.46 0.55
CA LEU A 17 -12.47 7.44 1.54
C LEU A 17 -11.37 8.48 1.72
N ILE A 18 -11.62 9.71 1.31
CA ILE A 18 -10.72 10.86 1.48
C ILE A 18 -11.25 11.70 2.64
N LYS A 19 -10.41 11.98 3.65
CA LYS A 19 -10.86 12.67 4.87
C LYS A 19 -11.22 14.14 4.64
N THR A 20 -10.42 14.85 3.83
CA THR A 20 -10.63 16.29 3.63
C THR A 20 -10.45 16.70 2.16
N SER A 21 -10.99 17.86 1.79
CA SER A 21 -10.89 18.42 0.45
C SER A 21 -9.45 18.79 0.07
N GLU A 22 -8.66 19.21 1.04
CA GLU A 22 -7.26 19.60 0.88
C GLU A 22 -6.41 18.40 0.43
N VAL A 23 -6.70 17.21 0.94
CA VAL A 23 -6.04 15.96 0.55
C VAL A 23 -6.30 15.67 -0.92
N LEU A 24 -7.55 15.85 -1.40
CA LEU A 24 -7.89 15.64 -2.81
C LEU A 24 -7.08 16.56 -3.74
N GLU A 25 -6.84 17.79 -3.33
CA GLU A 25 -6.00 18.72 -4.09
C GLU A 25 -4.50 18.37 -4.00
N ALA A 26 -4.06 17.98 -2.80
CA ALA A 26 -2.68 17.65 -2.50
C ALA A 26 -2.17 16.42 -3.28
N ILE A 27 -3.06 15.45 -3.61
CA ILE A 27 -2.74 14.26 -4.40
C ILE A 27 -2.03 14.63 -5.72
N ASN A 28 -2.41 15.72 -6.38
CA ASN A 28 -1.76 16.15 -7.63
C ASN A 28 -0.30 16.60 -7.45
N LYS A 29 0.08 17.02 -6.25
CA LYS A 29 1.44 17.47 -5.94
C LYS A 29 2.40 16.32 -5.71
N VAL A 30 1.88 15.11 -5.43
CA VAL A 30 2.69 13.92 -5.16
C VAL A 30 3.61 13.63 -6.36
N ASP A 31 4.89 13.55 -6.10
CA ASP A 31 5.92 13.11 -7.04
C ASP A 31 6.49 11.75 -6.68
N THR A 32 6.51 11.40 -5.40
CA THR A 32 7.11 10.18 -4.86
C THR A 32 6.09 9.38 -4.08
N ILE A 33 6.00 8.08 -4.39
CA ILE A 33 5.08 7.15 -3.72
C ILE A 33 5.90 6.06 -3.07
N VAL A 34 5.81 5.96 -1.76
CA VAL A 34 6.48 4.94 -0.96
C VAL A 34 5.47 3.86 -0.58
N PHE A 35 5.72 2.64 -1.01
CA PHE A 35 4.92 1.48 -0.63
C PHE A 35 5.61 0.68 0.46
N ASP A 36 4.90 0.38 1.55
CA ASP A 36 5.30 -0.75 2.36
C ASP A 36 5.16 -2.04 1.57
N LYS A 37 5.98 -3.04 1.88
CA LYS A 37 5.89 -4.34 1.22
C LYS A 37 4.75 -5.20 1.78
N THR A 38 4.82 -5.50 3.08
CA THR A 38 4.00 -6.54 3.73
C THR A 38 2.58 -6.06 4.00
N GLY A 39 1.57 -6.81 3.52
CA GLY A 39 0.18 -6.39 3.65
C GLY A 39 -0.25 -5.28 2.68
N THR A 40 0.70 -4.64 1.98
CA THR A 40 0.46 -3.55 1.02
C THR A 40 0.70 -3.99 -0.42
N LEU A 41 1.94 -4.15 -0.87
CA LEU A 41 2.25 -4.75 -2.18
C LEU A 41 1.99 -6.26 -2.20
N THR A 42 1.96 -6.87 -1.05
CA THR A 42 1.63 -8.27 -0.82
C THR A 42 0.33 -8.38 0.00
N TYR A 43 -0.22 -9.58 0.07
CA TYR A 43 -1.43 -9.83 0.86
C TYR A 43 -1.17 -9.94 2.38
N GLY A 44 0.10 -9.95 2.83
CA GLY A 44 0.46 -10.27 4.21
C GLY A 44 0.19 -11.75 4.55
N ASN A 45 0.05 -12.59 3.53
CA ASN A 45 -0.29 -13.99 3.65
C ASN A 45 0.89 -14.85 3.20
N LEU A 46 1.66 -15.29 4.18
CA LEU A 46 2.84 -16.11 3.95
C LEU A 46 2.44 -17.50 3.49
N LYS A 47 3.14 -18.03 2.48
CA LYS A 47 3.00 -19.40 2.00
C LYS A 47 4.35 -20.07 1.82
N ILE A 48 4.36 -21.39 2.02
CA ILE A 48 5.50 -22.22 1.69
C ILE A 48 5.65 -22.22 0.16
N SER A 49 6.81 -21.80 -0.31
CA SER A 49 7.14 -21.76 -1.73
C SER A 49 7.98 -22.96 -2.16
N LYS A 50 8.90 -23.41 -1.29
CA LYS A 50 9.79 -24.54 -1.54
C LYS A 50 10.17 -25.20 -0.23
N LEU A 51 10.23 -26.53 -0.23
CA LEU A 51 10.72 -27.36 0.86
C LEU A 51 11.94 -28.15 0.38
N CYS A 52 13.08 -27.92 0.99
CA CYS A 52 14.29 -28.74 0.83
C CYS A 52 14.37 -29.66 2.05
N ASN A 53 14.04 -30.94 1.86
CA ASN A 53 13.99 -31.95 2.92
C ASN A 53 15.26 -32.82 2.89
N TYR A 54 16.01 -32.84 3.99
CA TYR A 54 17.24 -33.62 4.16
C TYR A 54 17.05 -34.75 5.17
N SER A 55 15.85 -34.90 5.73
CA SER A 55 15.52 -35.93 6.70
C SER A 55 15.04 -37.22 6.05
N ASN A 56 14.95 -38.28 6.83
CA ASN A 56 14.32 -39.53 6.43
C ASN A 56 12.77 -39.47 6.53
N TYR A 57 12.20 -38.33 6.90
CA TYR A 57 10.75 -38.14 6.90
C TYR A 57 10.25 -37.84 5.51
N ASN A 58 9.04 -38.31 5.17
CA ASN A 58 8.38 -37.78 3.98
C ASN A 58 7.95 -36.32 4.21
N ASN A 59 7.74 -35.57 3.14
CA ASN A 59 7.41 -34.12 3.21
C ASN A 59 6.16 -33.85 4.05
N SER A 60 5.13 -34.68 3.95
CA SER A 60 3.89 -34.51 4.72
C SER A 60 4.14 -34.65 6.22
N LYS A 61 4.88 -35.65 6.65
CA LYS A 61 5.23 -35.84 8.07
C LYS A 61 6.09 -34.71 8.61
N LEU A 62 7.08 -34.27 7.83
CA LEU A 62 7.95 -33.15 8.21
C LEU A 62 7.15 -31.86 8.37
N LEU A 63 6.29 -31.53 7.40
CA LEU A 63 5.41 -30.37 7.48
C LEU A 63 4.43 -30.47 8.63
N ASN A 64 3.91 -31.66 8.96
CA ASN A 64 3.03 -31.85 10.11
C ASN A 64 3.75 -31.59 11.45
N ILE A 65 5.03 -31.99 11.58
CA ILE A 65 5.87 -31.68 12.75
C ILE A 65 6.02 -30.16 12.88
N VAL A 66 6.41 -29.48 11.78
CA VAL A 66 6.59 -28.02 11.76
C VAL A 66 5.28 -27.30 12.09
N SER A 67 4.17 -27.69 11.45
CA SER A 67 2.84 -27.12 11.68
C SER A 67 2.39 -27.30 13.12
N SER A 68 2.69 -28.45 13.74
CA SER A 68 2.33 -28.73 15.12
C SER A 68 3.04 -27.79 16.09
N ILE A 69 4.31 -27.49 15.86
CA ILE A 69 5.09 -26.57 16.70
C ILE A 69 4.70 -25.11 16.42
N GLU A 70 4.58 -24.72 15.14
CA GLU A 70 4.17 -23.38 14.73
C GLU A 70 2.75 -23.02 15.21
N SER A 71 1.85 -24.02 15.34
CA SER A 71 0.48 -23.80 15.87
C SER A 71 0.43 -23.25 17.28
N LYS A 72 1.53 -23.33 18.04
CA LYS A 72 1.67 -22.78 19.39
C LYS A 72 2.21 -21.35 19.39
N SER A 73 2.58 -20.82 18.23
CA SER A 73 3.15 -19.48 18.06
C SER A 73 2.10 -18.50 17.55
N ASN A 74 2.18 -17.26 18.02
CA ASN A 74 1.40 -16.12 17.49
C ASN A 74 2.16 -15.36 16.39
N HIS A 75 3.32 -15.88 15.94
CA HIS A 75 4.11 -15.21 14.92
C HIS A 75 3.42 -15.30 13.54
N PRO A 76 3.45 -14.26 12.69
CA PRO A 76 2.83 -14.29 11.35
C PRO A 76 3.28 -15.47 10.48
N ILE A 77 4.51 -15.94 10.63
CA ILE A 77 5.06 -17.10 9.90
C ILE A 77 4.22 -18.37 10.15
N ALA A 78 3.64 -18.53 11.33
CA ALA A 78 2.79 -19.69 11.66
C ALA A 78 1.60 -19.84 10.69
N SER A 79 1.14 -18.74 10.08
CA SER A 79 0.06 -18.77 9.08
C SER A 79 0.42 -19.59 7.84
N ALA A 80 1.71 -19.63 7.46
CA ALA A 80 2.20 -20.40 6.31
C ALA A 80 2.10 -21.92 6.53
N PHE A 81 2.02 -22.35 7.78
CA PHE A 81 2.00 -23.76 8.20
C PHE A 81 0.63 -24.24 8.64
N LYS A 82 -0.42 -23.45 8.44
CA LYS A 82 -1.79 -23.90 8.74
C LYS A 82 -2.15 -25.10 7.86
N THR A 83 -2.61 -26.18 8.51
CA THR A 83 -3.03 -27.42 7.87
C THR A 83 -4.36 -27.90 8.47
N ASN A 84 -5.12 -28.64 7.67
CA ASN A 84 -6.33 -29.34 8.13
C ASN A 84 -6.01 -30.72 8.74
N ASP A 85 -4.73 -31.14 8.67
CA ASP A 85 -4.30 -32.42 9.20
C ASP A 85 -4.31 -32.39 10.74
N LYS A 86 -4.49 -33.56 11.36
CA LYS A 86 -4.42 -33.71 12.80
C LYS A 86 -3.01 -33.35 13.29
N LEU A 87 -2.90 -32.31 14.08
CA LEU A 87 -1.64 -31.87 14.68
C LEU A 87 -1.17 -32.82 15.77
N GLN A 88 0.15 -32.95 15.90
CA GLN A 88 0.79 -33.76 16.94
C GLN A 88 0.80 -33.03 18.29
N LYS A 89 0.84 -33.79 19.37
CA LYS A 89 1.01 -33.21 20.71
C LYS A 89 2.41 -32.62 20.86
N VAL A 90 2.48 -31.33 21.15
CA VAL A 90 3.74 -30.62 21.41
C VAL A 90 3.90 -30.37 22.89
N THR A 91 5.05 -30.77 23.44
CA THR A 91 5.46 -30.52 24.82
C THR A 91 6.73 -29.67 24.86
N ASN A 92 7.07 -29.13 26.03
CA ASN A 92 8.26 -28.28 26.23
C ASN A 92 8.39 -27.13 25.18
N PHE A 93 7.26 -26.58 24.79
CA PHE A 93 7.23 -25.45 23.83
C PHE A 93 7.89 -24.21 24.45
N LYS A 94 8.78 -23.56 23.68
CA LYS A 94 9.41 -22.32 24.09
C LYS A 94 9.54 -21.41 22.87
N ASN A 95 9.05 -20.18 22.98
CA ASN A 95 9.33 -19.11 22.01
C ASN A 95 10.70 -18.49 22.35
N ILE A 96 11.55 -18.33 21.33
CA ILE A 96 12.86 -17.68 21.44
C ILE A 96 12.76 -16.37 20.62
N ASP A 97 12.48 -15.29 21.32
CA ASP A 97 12.12 -14.00 20.69
C ASP A 97 13.11 -13.55 19.63
N GLY A 98 12.58 -13.26 18.43
CA GLY A 98 13.34 -12.81 17.26
C GLY A 98 14.26 -13.86 16.62
N ILE A 99 14.21 -15.13 17.08
CA ILE A 99 15.10 -16.21 16.64
C ILE A 99 14.31 -17.40 16.11
N GLY A 100 13.32 -17.90 16.88
CA GLY A 100 12.53 -19.06 16.48
C GLY A 100 11.84 -19.77 17.64
N LEU A 101 11.47 -21.02 17.41
CA LEU A 101 10.68 -21.85 18.31
C LEU A 101 11.46 -23.11 18.69
N LYS A 102 11.18 -23.61 19.87
CA LYS A 102 11.61 -24.92 20.34
C LYS A 102 10.39 -25.73 20.75
N GLY A 103 10.32 -26.99 20.42
CA GLY A 103 9.25 -27.87 20.83
C GLY A 103 9.66 -29.33 20.78
N VAL A 104 9.00 -30.16 21.58
CA VAL A 104 9.20 -31.62 21.60
C VAL A 104 7.93 -32.28 21.08
N THR A 105 8.07 -33.13 20.07
CA THR A 105 7.01 -33.99 19.54
C THR A 105 7.56 -35.36 19.21
N ASN A 106 6.79 -36.43 19.46
CA ASN A 106 7.24 -37.83 19.31
C ASN A 106 8.55 -38.13 20.03
N ASN A 107 8.75 -37.59 21.23
CA ASN A 107 9.96 -37.72 22.07
C ASN A 107 11.24 -37.18 21.40
N LYS A 108 11.13 -36.34 20.37
CA LYS A 108 12.25 -35.68 19.70
C LYS A 108 12.15 -34.18 19.88
N GLU A 109 13.29 -33.54 20.04
CA GLU A 109 13.39 -32.08 20.16
C GLU A 109 13.65 -31.44 18.80
N TYR A 110 12.84 -30.43 18.49
CA TYR A 110 12.95 -29.64 17.25
C TYR A 110 13.15 -28.16 17.56
N TYR A 111 13.97 -27.53 16.73
CA TYR A 111 14.08 -26.09 16.67
C TYR A 111 13.67 -25.61 15.27
N ILE A 112 12.87 -24.56 15.22
CA ILE A 112 12.37 -23.96 13.98
C ILE A 112 12.65 -22.47 14.03
N GLY A 113 13.36 -21.89 13.09
CA GLY A 113 13.67 -20.48 13.14
C GLY A 113 14.52 -19.96 11.99
N ASN A 114 14.99 -18.72 12.15
CA ASN A 114 15.78 -18.02 11.14
C ASN A 114 17.29 -18.27 11.29
N ASN A 115 18.12 -17.63 10.46
CA ASN A 115 19.58 -17.79 10.49
C ASN A 115 20.23 -17.42 11.84
N LYS A 116 19.58 -16.56 12.68
CA LYS A 116 20.09 -16.27 14.04
C LYS A 116 20.03 -17.53 14.93
N LEU A 117 19.10 -18.44 14.66
CA LEU A 117 19.00 -19.72 15.38
C LEU A 117 20.22 -20.60 15.10
N ILE A 118 20.63 -20.73 13.84
CA ILE A 118 21.81 -21.49 13.43
C ILE A 118 23.06 -20.95 14.14
N LYS A 119 23.24 -19.63 14.13
CA LYS A 119 24.36 -18.96 14.80
C LYS A 119 24.35 -19.20 16.32
N LYS A 120 23.17 -19.12 16.95
CA LYS A 120 23.00 -19.33 18.40
C LYS A 120 23.31 -20.77 18.81
N LEU A 121 22.87 -21.75 18.02
CA LEU A 121 23.13 -23.16 18.26
C LEU A 121 24.51 -23.60 17.78
N LYS A 122 25.29 -22.73 17.13
CA LYS A 122 26.61 -23.00 16.55
C LYS A 122 26.60 -24.19 15.57
N ILE A 123 25.51 -24.31 14.81
CA ILE A 123 25.34 -25.39 13.81
C ILE A 123 26.06 -24.99 12.53
N ASN A 124 26.83 -25.94 11.97
CA ASN A 124 27.47 -25.75 10.67
C ASN A 124 26.45 -25.94 9.54
N ASN A 125 26.25 -24.92 8.73
CA ASN A 125 25.31 -25.00 7.61
C ASN A 125 25.97 -25.67 6.40
N THR A 126 25.64 -26.93 6.16
CA THR A 126 26.13 -27.71 5.03
C THR A 126 25.27 -27.52 3.76
N HIS A 127 24.15 -26.79 3.85
CA HIS A 127 23.17 -26.62 2.77
C HIS A 127 23.16 -25.19 2.18
N SER A 128 24.31 -24.52 2.19
CA SER A 128 24.45 -23.12 1.74
C SER A 128 24.03 -22.88 0.28
N LYS A 129 24.12 -23.90 -0.58
CA LYS A 129 23.67 -23.80 -1.98
C LYS A 129 22.16 -23.68 -2.09
N ASP A 130 21.40 -24.51 -1.39
CA ASP A 130 19.93 -24.44 -1.36
C ASP A 130 19.46 -23.19 -0.66
N GLU A 131 20.17 -22.76 0.40
CA GLU A 131 19.94 -21.50 1.07
C GLU A 131 20.04 -20.32 0.10
N LEU A 132 21.13 -20.22 -0.66
CA LEU A 132 21.32 -19.17 -1.66
C LEU A 132 20.26 -19.22 -2.76
N ASP A 133 19.87 -20.40 -3.24
CA ASP A 133 18.79 -20.53 -4.21
C ASP A 133 17.46 -19.98 -3.66
N LEU A 134 17.11 -20.32 -2.42
CA LEU A 134 15.90 -19.81 -1.78
C LEU A 134 15.93 -18.28 -1.64
N VAL A 135 17.03 -17.71 -1.16
CA VAL A 135 17.19 -16.25 -0.99
C VAL A 135 17.11 -15.54 -2.35
N ASN A 136 17.80 -16.06 -3.36
CA ASN A 136 17.80 -15.49 -4.71
C ASN A 136 16.42 -15.54 -5.39
N ASN A 137 15.53 -16.41 -4.91
CA ASN A 137 14.14 -16.50 -5.34
C ASN A 137 13.18 -15.69 -4.43
N GLY A 138 13.71 -14.80 -3.58
CA GLY A 138 12.91 -13.89 -2.75
C GLY A 138 12.22 -14.54 -1.55
N ASN A 139 12.74 -15.68 -1.07
CA ASN A 139 12.17 -16.36 0.09
C ASN A 139 12.83 -15.91 1.39
N SER A 140 12.03 -15.83 2.45
CA SER A 140 12.52 -15.91 3.83
C SER A 140 12.74 -17.37 4.17
N ILE A 141 13.89 -17.68 4.78
CA ILE A 141 14.26 -19.07 5.08
C ILE A 141 13.92 -19.41 6.51
N ILE A 142 13.28 -20.57 6.68
CA ILE A 142 13.05 -21.23 7.95
C ILE A 142 13.88 -22.50 7.99
N TYR A 143 14.74 -22.59 9.01
CA TYR A 143 15.55 -23.76 9.28
C TYR A 143 14.80 -24.67 10.24
N VAL A 144 14.74 -25.95 9.93
CA VAL A 144 14.21 -27.00 10.80
C VAL A 144 15.37 -27.85 11.26
N ILE A 145 15.53 -27.97 12.57
CA ILE A 145 16.69 -28.61 13.22
C ILE A 145 16.18 -29.71 14.14
N GLU A 146 16.77 -30.89 14.04
CA GLU A 146 16.61 -32.05 14.92
C GLU A 146 18.01 -32.50 15.35
N ASP A 147 18.23 -32.76 16.63
CA ASP A 147 19.48 -33.31 17.17
C ASP A 147 20.74 -32.55 16.66
N ASN A 148 20.71 -31.20 16.70
CA ASN A 148 21.77 -30.32 16.23
C ASN A 148 22.08 -30.42 14.70
N ASN A 149 21.25 -31.08 13.92
CA ASN A 149 21.39 -31.15 12.46
C ASN A 149 20.26 -30.39 11.76
N ILE A 150 20.59 -29.71 10.69
CA ILE A 150 19.58 -29.11 9.80
C ILE A 150 18.92 -30.25 9.01
N ILE A 151 17.65 -30.50 9.27
CA ILE A 151 16.86 -31.55 8.61
C ILE A 151 16.01 -31.01 7.47
N ALA A 152 15.76 -29.69 7.43
CA ALA A 152 15.12 -29.04 6.27
C ALA A 152 15.38 -27.54 6.23
N LEU A 153 15.29 -27.01 5.01
CA LEU A 153 15.12 -25.59 4.72
C LEU A 153 13.74 -25.37 4.09
N ILE A 154 12.98 -24.44 4.64
CA ILE A 154 11.65 -24.10 4.12
C ILE A 154 11.68 -22.64 3.66
N GLY A 155 11.51 -22.45 2.37
CA GLY A 155 11.31 -21.13 1.78
C GLY A 155 9.88 -20.66 1.98
N VAL A 156 9.73 -19.52 2.61
CA VAL A 156 8.42 -18.89 2.82
C VAL A 156 8.44 -17.53 2.16
N LYS A 157 7.41 -17.20 1.41
CA LYS A 157 7.26 -15.87 0.84
C LYS A 157 5.83 -15.36 0.94
N ASP A 158 5.71 -14.07 0.98
CA ASP A 158 4.43 -13.37 0.95
C ASP A 158 3.93 -13.27 -0.49
N ILE A 159 2.65 -13.45 -0.68
CA ILE A 159 2.04 -13.45 -2.02
C ILE A 159 1.88 -12.01 -2.48
N ILE A 160 2.52 -11.68 -3.60
CA ILE A 160 2.36 -10.40 -4.27
C ILE A 160 0.91 -10.25 -4.74
N ARG A 161 0.33 -9.04 -4.56
CA ARG A 161 -1.01 -8.74 -5.06
C ARG A 161 -1.04 -8.77 -6.58
N LYS A 162 -2.08 -9.36 -7.15
CA LYS A 162 -2.22 -9.53 -8.60
C LYS A 162 -2.14 -8.22 -9.37
N GLU A 163 -2.72 -7.17 -8.80
CA GLU A 163 -2.79 -5.83 -9.37
C GLU A 163 -1.51 -4.99 -9.16
N ALA A 164 -0.62 -5.40 -8.22
CA ALA A 164 0.52 -4.57 -7.82
C ALA A 164 1.43 -4.21 -9.01
N LYS A 165 1.80 -5.18 -9.84
CA LYS A 165 2.67 -4.95 -11.00
C LYS A 165 2.07 -3.96 -12.00
N GLU A 166 0.77 -4.06 -12.26
CA GLU A 166 0.06 -3.17 -13.17
C GLU A 166 0.01 -1.74 -12.60
N VAL A 167 -0.29 -1.61 -11.31
CA VAL A 167 -0.33 -0.32 -10.60
C VAL A 167 1.03 0.37 -10.65
N ILE A 168 2.12 -0.35 -10.33
CA ILE A 168 3.49 0.21 -10.39
C ILE A 168 3.84 0.67 -11.81
N LYS A 169 3.51 -0.13 -12.82
CA LYS A 169 3.73 0.25 -14.22
C LYS A 169 2.98 1.55 -14.58
N LYS A 170 1.72 1.69 -14.16
CA LYS A 170 0.90 2.89 -14.42
C LYS A 170 1.46 4.11 -13.69
N LEU A 171 1.88 3.97 -12.44
CA LEU A 171 2.52 5.06 -11.68
C LEU A 171 3.82 5.53 -12.34
N ASN A 172 4.66 4.61 -12.79
CA ASN A 172 5.87 4.94 -13.56
C ASN A 172 5.52 5.69 -14.87
N ASN A 173 4.47 5.29 -15.58
CA ASN A 173 3.99 5.99 -16.79
C ASN A 173 3.42 7.38 -16.48
N MET A 174 2.95 7.62 -15.26
CA MET A 174 2.54 8.93 -14.76
C MET A 174 3.73 9.77 -14.26
N ASN A 175 4.96 9.34 -14.51
CA ASN A 175 6.23 9.96 -14.04
C ASN A 175 6.27 10.13 -12.53
N LYS A 176 5.71 9.18 -11.77
CA LYS A 176 5.85 9.13 -10.32
C LYS A 176 7.06 8.28 -9.95
N ASN A 177 7.86 8.76 -9.00
CA ASN A 177 8.92 7.96 -8.40
C ASN A 177 8.30 6.95 -7.43
N VAL A 178 8.57 5.66 -7.64
CA VAL A 178 8.02 4.59 -6.81
C VAL A 178 9.13 3.93 -6.02
N ILE A 179 9.00 3.93 -4.71
CA ILE A 179 9.96 3.37 -3.75
C ILE A 179 9.28 2.25 -2.97
N MET A 180 9.98 1.14 -2.77
CA MET A 180 9.56 0.10 -1.84
C MET A 180 10.32 0.23 -0.53
N LEU A 181 9.60 0.30 0.59
CA LEU A 181 10.15 0.38 1.95
C LEU A 181 9.84 -0.93 2.67
N THR A 182 10.85 -1.60 3.23
CA THR A 182 10.67 -2.90 3.87
C THR A 182 11.68 -3.19 4.97
N GLY A 183 11.27 -3.99 5.96
CA GLY A 183 12.17 -4.56 6.96
C GLY A 183 12.91 -5.81 6.50
N ASP A 184 12.63 -6.32 5.30
CA ASP A 184 13.32 -7.50 4.75
C ASP A 184 14.78 -7.17 4.43
N ASN A 185 15.59 -8.24 4.27
CA ASN A 185 16.95 -8.08 3.80
C ASN A 185 16.99 -7.58 2.34
N GLU A 186 18.11 -6.95 1.98
CA GLU A 186 18.32 -6.30 0.68
C GLU A 186 18.07 -7.24 -0.50
N ILE A 187 18.58 -8.48 -0.44
CA ILE A 187 18.49 -9.46 -1.56
C ILE A 187 17.02 -9.81 -1.82
N THR A 188 16.27 -10.17 -0.79
CA THR A 188 14.84 -10.51 -0.90
C THR A 188 14.02 -9.33 -1.40
N ALA A 189 14.32 -8.12 -0.89
CA ALA A 189 13.66 -6.90 -1.29
C ALA A 189 13.90 -6.57 -2.78
N GLN A 190 15.14 -6.68 -3.25
CA GLN A 190 15.51 -6.44 -4.65
C GLN A 190 14.82 -7.44 -5.62
N VAL A 191 14.70 -8.71 -5.23
CA VAL A 191 13.99 -9.71 -6.05
C VAL A 191 12.53 -9.30 -6.27
N ILE A 192 11.83 -8.92 -5.19
CA ILE A 192 10.42 -8.50 -5.27
C ILE A 192 10.28 -7.19 -6.06
N ALA A 193 11.15 -6.23 -5.82
CA ALA A 193 11.16 -4.96 -6.53
C ALA A 193 11.34 -5.15 -8.04
N LYS A 194 12.28 -6.02 -8.45
CA LYS A 194 12.52 -6.38 -9.85
C LYS A 194 11.29 -7.03 -10.48
N GLU A 195 10.60 -7.93 -9.77
CA GLU A 195 9.37 -8.59 -10.23
C GLU A 195 8.25 -7.57 -10.46
N LEU A 196 8.14 -6.56 -9.59
CA LEU A 196 7.14 -5.50 -9.67
C LEU A 196 7.52 -4.35 -10.63
N GLY A 197 8.80 -4.22 -11.01
CA GLY A 197 9.31 -3.10 -11.80
C GLY A 197 9.54 -1.83 -10.99
N ILE A 198 9.82 -1.96 -9.69
CA ILE A 198 10.22 -0.87 -8.78
C ILE A 198 11.74 -0.70 -8.88
N LYS A 199 12.20 0.55 -9.04
CA LYS A 199 13.63 0.87 -9.22
C LYS A 199 14.35 1.17 -7.92
N GLU A 200 13.67 1.76 -6.95
CA GLU A 200 14.24 2.21 -5.68
C GLU A 200 13.71 1.35 -4.52
N VAL A 201 14.61 0.84 -3.71
CA VAL A 201 14.31 -0.01 -2.55
C VAL A 201 15.05 0.51 -1.33
N ILE A 202 14.35 0.62 -0.22
CA ILE A 202 14.91 0.91 1.09
C ILE A 202 14.62 -0.31 1.97
N ALA A 203 15.63 -1.17 2.11
CA ALA A 203 15.54 -2.45 2.82
C ALA A 203 16.14 -2.38 4.23
N ASN A 204 16.00 -3.44 5.03
CA ASN A 204 16.50 -3.57 6.39
C ASN A 204 16.04 -2.46 7.36
N VAL A 205 14.88 -1.86 7.13
CA VAL A 205 14.35 -0.74 7.92
C VAL A 205 13.51 -1.25 9.08
N LEU A 206 13.88 -0.91 10.30
CA LEU A 206 13.08 -1.21 11.49
C LEU A 206 11.78 -0.37 11.48
N PRO A 207 10.69 -0.85 12.12
CA PRO A 207 9.41 -0.11 12.12
C PRO A 207 9.54 1.35 12.58
N LYS A 208 10.38 1.62 13.57
CA LYS A 208 10.64 2.98 14.09
C LYS A 208 11.39 3.87 13.09
N GLU A 209 12.24 3.28 12.25
CA GLU A 209 13.07 4.01 11.29
C GLU A 209 12.31 4.34 10.00
N LYS A 210 11.20 3.65 9.70
CA LYS A 210 10.39 3.92 8.51
C LYS A 210 9.95 5.38 8.44
N SER A 211 9.51 5.94 9.55
CA SER A 211 9.09 7.34 9.64
C SER A 211 10.22 8.34 9.41
N GLU A 212 11.45 7.99 9.81
CA GLU A 212 12.63 8.81 9.56
C GLU A 212 12.98 8.82 8.08
N LYS A 213 12.88 7.67 7.41
CA LYS A 213 13.08 7.59 5.94
C LYS A 213 12.07 8.42 5.15
N ILE A 214 10.81 8.46 5.58
CA ILE A 214 9.81 9.34 4.98
C ILE A 214 10.20 10.81 5.17
N LYS A 215 10.63 11.22 6.38
CA LYS A 215 11.11 12.59 6.65
C LYS A 215 12.32 12.96 5.79
N GLU A 216 13.29 12.05 5.63
CA GLU A 216 14.46 12.27 4.77
C GLU A 216 14.05 12.56 3.32
N LEU A 217 13.09 11.81 2.78
CA LEU A 217 12.57 12.04 1.42
C LEU A 217 11.88 13.40 1.31
N MET A 218 11.06 13.79 2.29
CA MET A 218 10.39 15.09 2.31
C MET A 218 11.38 16.26 2.43
N ASN A 219 12.42 16.12 3.23
CA ASN A 219 13.47 17.13 3.37
C ASN A 219 14.25 17.33 2.06
N ASN A 220 14.28 16.35 1.16
CA ASN A 220 14.84 16.43 -0.18
C ASN A 220 13.84 17.03 -1.21
N ASN A 221 12.90 17.86 -0.76
CA ASN A 221 11.87 18.50 -1.57
C ASN A 221 10.96 17.53 -2.35
N LYS A 222 10.79 16.30 -1.85
CA LYS A 222 9.82 15.34 -2.41
C LYS A 222 8.45 15.53 -1.76
N TYR A 223 7.40 15.46 -2.58
CA TYR A 223 6.03 15.41 -2.06
C TYR A 223 5.59 13.96 -1.97
N VAL A 224 5.67 13.42 -0.77
CA VAL A 224 5.65 11.98 -0.50
C VAL A 224 4.23 11.51 -0.16
N MET A 225 3.78 10.47 -0.86
CA MET A 225 2.64 9.64 -0.49
C MET A 225 3.16 8.34 0.11
N MET A 226 2.77 8.02 1.35
CA MET A 226 3.03 6.72 1.97
C MET A 226 1.80 5.83 1.84
N VAL A 227 2.00 4.60 1.35
CA VAL A 227 0.95 3.58 1.25
C VAL A 227 1.33 2.41 2.15
N GLY A 228 0.48 2.06 3.10
CA GLY A 228 0.73 1.03 4.10
C GLY A 228 -0.54 0.31 4.57
N ASP A 229 -0.38 -0.70 5.45
CA ASP A 229 -1.49 -1.43 6.06
C ASP A 229 -2.11 -0.70 7.27
N GLY A 230 -1.46 0.35 7.75
CA GLY A 230 -1.90 1.17 8.87
C GLY A 230 -1.66 0.58 10.25
N ILE A 231 -1.20 -0.67 10.38
CA ILE A 231 -0.91 -1.30 11.67
C ILE A 231 0.53 -1.01 12.09
N ASN A 232 1.47 -1.36 11.23
CA ASN A 232 2.90 -1.20 11.47
C ASN A 232 3.44 0.15 10.99
N ASP A 233 2.72 0.82 10.11
CA ASP A 233 3.14 2.02 9.41
C ASP A 233 2.40 3.29 9.85
N ALA A 234 1.58 3.22 10.91
CA ALA A 234 0.74 4.33 11.38
C ALA A 234 1.52 5.67 11.51
N VAL A 235 2.70 5.64 12.11
CA VAL A 235 3.54 6.84 12.28
C VAL A 235 4.05 7.35 10.92
N SER A 236 4.41 6.46 10.00
CA SER A 236 4.88 6.83 8.66
C SER A 236 3.76 7.43 7.80
N LEU A 237 2.52 6.91 7.95
CA LEU A 237 1.33 7.44 7.30
C LEU A 237 1.00 8.85 7.76
N ILE A 238 1.09 9.12 9.10
CA ILE A 238 0.83 10.44 9.68
C ILE A 238 1.87 11.47 9.23
N ILE A 239 3.13 11.07 9.09
CA ILE A 239 4.24 11.98 8.80
C ILE A 239 4.31 12.33 7.31
N ALA A 240 3.94 11.44 6.42
CA ALA A 240 3.93 11.67 4.98
C ALA A 240 3.05 12.88 4.61
N ASN A 241 3.31 13.51 3.44
CA ASN A 241 2.41 14.56 2.93
C ASN A 241 1.00 14.03 2.66
N ILE A 242 0.89 12.75 2.31
CA ILE A 242 -0.37 12.02 2.18
C ILE A 242 -0.16 10.61 2.67
N GLY A 243 -0.91 10.19 3.69
CA GLY A 243 -0.99 8.81 4.15
C GLY A 243 -2.17 8.08 3.51
N VAL A 244 -1.91 6.94 2.89
CA VAL A 244 -2.93 6.05 2.30
C VAL A 244 -2.89 4.70 3.00
N ALA A 245 -3.97 4.35 3.69
CA ALA A 245 -4.12 3.06 4.35
C ALA A 245 -4.97 2.10 3.51
N LEU A 246 -4.54 0.85 3.46
CA LEU A 246 -5.41 -0.26 3.06
C LEU A 246 -6.31 -0.60 4.24
N SER A 247 -7.62 -0.68 4.01
CA SER A 247 -8.59 -1.01 5.08
C SER A 247 -8.41 -2.46 5.51
N SER A 248 -7.53 -2.70 6.47
CA SER A 248 -7.42 -3.98 7.17
C SER A 248 -8.42 -4.11 8.31
N GLY A 249 -9.37 -3.16 8.44
CA GLY A 249 -10.43 -3.18 9.45
C GLY A 249 -9.98 -2.74 10.85
N THR A 250 -8.82 -2.13 11.00
CA THR A 250 -8.34 -1.62 12.30
C THR A 250 -8.62 -0.12 12.43
N ASP A 251 -9.12 0.29 13.62
CA ASP A 251 -9.36 1.70 13.94
C ASP A 251 -8.07 2.53 13.87
N ILE A 252 -6.92 1.90 14.10
CA ILE A 252 -5.60 2.57 14.04
C ILE A 252 -5.30 3.03 12.60
N ALA A 253 -5.51 2.19 11.60
CA ALA A 253 -5.32 2.54 10.20
C ALA A 253 -6.24 3.70 9.79
N ASN A 254 -7.52 3.62 10.22
CA ASN A 254 -8.52 4.63 9.92
C ASN A 254 -8.17 6.01 10.51
N ASN A 255 -7.52 6.04 11.68
CA ASN A 255 -7.16 7.30 12.34
C ASN A 255 -5.85 7.90 11.80
N SER A 256 -4.94 7.07 11.30
CA SER A 256 -3.57 7.47 10.92
C SER A 256 -3.41 7.92 9.46
N ALA A 257 -4.35 7.60 8.58
CA ALA A 257 -4.24 7.91 7.16
C ALA A 257 -5.17 9.05 6.73
N ASP A 258 -4.80 9.78 5.69
CA ASP A 258 -5.63 10.81 5.03
C ASP A 258 -6.61 10.19 4.04
N VAL A 259 -6.25 9.05 3.49
CA VAL A 259 -7.05 8.28 2.52
C VAL A 259 -7.11 6.82 2.96
N ILE A 260 -8.31 6.22 2.85
CA ILE A 260 -8.53 4.81 3.17
C ILE A 260 -9.08 4.09 1.94
N LEU A 261 -8.41 3.02 1.53
CA LEU A 261 -8.86 2.16 0.44
C LEU A 261 -9.69 1.01 1.02
N MET A 262 -11.02 1.18 1.03
CA MET A 262 -11.97 0.26 1.69
C MET A 262 -11.95 -1.16 1.12
N ASN A 263 -11.64 -1.32 -0.17
CA ASN A 263 -11.62 -2.62 -0.86
C ASN A 263 -10.22 -3.26 -0.91
N ASN A 264 -9.24 -2.69 -0.25
CA ASN A 264 -7.83 -3.10 -0.30
C ASN A 264 -7.27 -3.25 -1.74
N ASN A 265 -7.85 -2.55 -2.72
CA ASN A 265 -7.46 -2.63 -4.12
C ASN A 265 -6.51 -1.49 -4.46
N LEU A 266 -5.26 -1.83 -4.82
CA LEU A 266 -4.24 -0.86 -5.19
C LEU A 266 -4.56 -0.06 -6.48
N ILE A 267 -5.45 -0.56 -7.35
CA ILE A 267 -5.90 0.17 -8.55
C ILE A 267 -6.53 1.51 -8.16
N ASN A 268 -7.13 1.59 -6.99
CA ASN A 268 -7.74 2.81 -6.48
C ASN A 268 -6.74 3.96 -6.26
N ILE A 269 -5.45 3.67 -6.14
CA ILE A 269 -4.40 4.71 -6.13
C ILE A 269 -4.37 5.43 -7.49
N ILE A 270 -4.47 4.70 -8.59
CA ILE A 270 -4.53 5.28 -9.93
C ILE A 270 -5.80 6.10 -10.11
N ASN A 271 -6.96 5.54 -9.69
CA ASN A 271 -8.24 6.22 -9.74
C ASN A 271 -8.22 7.53 -8.95
N MET A 272 -7.60 7.54 -7.79
CA MET A 272 -7.43 8.72 -6.94
C MET A 272 -6.66 9.84 -7.66
N PHE A 273 -5.56 9.53 -8.34
CA PHE A 273 -4.82 10.50 -9.16
C PHE A 273 -5.68 11.02 -10.33
N HIS A 274 -6.43 10.14 -11.00
CA HIS A 274 -7.31 10.53 -12.12
C HIS A 274 -8.42 11.46 -11.65
N ILE A 275 -9.12 11.12 -10.56
CA ILE A 275 -10.20 11.95 -10.01
C ILE A 275 -9.65 13.30 -9.56
N SER A 276 -8.56 13.31 -8.81
CA SER A 276 -7.92 14.54 -8.33
C SER A 276 -7.54 15.46 -9.50
N LYS A 277 -6.85 14.96 -10.53
CA LYS A 277 -6.47 15.73 -11.71
C LYS A 277 -7.69 16.32 -12.45
N LYS A 278 -8.73 15.51 -12.66
CA LYS A 278 -9.98 15.95 -13.31
C LYS A 278 -10.70 16.99 -12.48
N THR A 279 -10.71 16.84 -11.16
CA THR A 279 -11.33 17.79 -10.22
C THR A 279 -10.65 19.16 -10.28
N ILE A 280 -9.31 19.19 -10.22
CA ILE A 280 -8.57 20.47 -10.34
C ILE A 280 -8.78 21.12 -11.70
N THR A 281 -8.79 20.32 -12.77
CA THR A 281 -9.10 20.85 -14.11
C THR A 281 -10.50 21.46 -14.15
N ASN A 282 -11.48 20.80 -13.56
CA ASN A 282 -12.86 21.30 -13.48
C ASN A 282 -12.96 22.58 -12.65
N ILE A 283 -12.23 22.67 -11.52
CA ILE A 283 -12.16 23.89 -10.71
C ILE A 283 -11.59 25.05 -11.53
N LYS A 284 -10.50 24.84 -12.26
CA LYS A 284 -9.92 25.87 -13.13
C LYS A 284 -10.88 26.30 -14.23
N GLN A 285 -11.60 25.35 -14.84
CA GLN A 285 -12.63 25.63 -15.85
C GLN A 285 -13.80 26.42 -15.29
N ASN A 286 -14.20 26.18 -14.03
CA ASN A 286 -15.27 26.93 -13.36
C ASN A 286 -14.85 28.35 -12.99
N LEU A 287 -13.57 28.53 -12.70
CA LEU A 287 -13.03 29.83 -12.29
C LEU A 287 -13.00 30.80 -13.49
N PHE A 288 -12.68 30.31 -14.68
CA PHE A 288 -12.59 31.14 -15.88
C PHE A 288 -13.90 31.90 -16.20
N PRO A 289 -15.07 31.27 -16.38
CA PRO A 289 -16.31 32.00 -16.66
C PRO A 289 -16.73 32.89 -15.49
N ALA A 290 -16.50 32.49 -14.24
CA ALA A 290 -16.81 33.31 -13.08
C ALA A 290 -16.05 34.64 -13.08
N PHE A 291 -14.77 34.64 -13.43
CA PHE A 291 -14.00 35.86 -13.60
C PHE A 291 -14.39 36.63 -14.87
N PHE A 292 -14.60 35.93 -15.97
CA PHE A 292 -14.92 36.53 -17.25
C PHE A 292 -16.21 37.34 -17.19
N TYR A 293 -17.30 36.79 -16.62
CA TYR A 293 -18.55 37.53 -16.44
C TYR A 293 -18.33 38.80 -15.59
N ASN A 294 -17.59 38.72 -14.51
CA ASN A 294 -17.32 39.89 -13.66
C ASN A 294 -16.51 40.95 -14.39
N ILE A 295 -15.47 40.56 -15.14
CA ILE A 295 -14.64 41.48 -15.92
C ILE A 295 -15.47 42.18 -16.99
N CYS A 296 -16.40 41.50 -17.67
CA CYS A 296 -17.30 42.11 -18.66
C CYS A 296 -18.34 43.04 -18.04
N MET A 297 -18.80 42.74 -16.82
CA MET A 297 -19.84 43.51 -16.15
C MET A 297 -19.29 44.78 -15.45
N ILE A 298 -18.02 44.82 -15.04
CA ILE A 298 -17.41 46.02 -14.40
C ILE A 298 -17.44 47.24 -15.33
N PRO A 299 -17.00 47.18 -16.60
CA PRO A 299 -17.09 48.35 -17.53
C PRO A 299 -18.51 48.85 -17.73
N LEU A 300 -19.47 47.92 -17.77
CA LEU A 300 -20.92 48.29 -17.83
C LEU A 300 -21.38 48.98 -16.60
N ALA A 301 -20.98 48.51 -15.42
CA ALA A 301 -21.37 49.07 -14.12
C ALA A 301 -20.84 50.46 -13.89
N ILE A 302 -19.61 50.77 -14.31
CA ILE A 302 -19.00 52.10 -14.18
C ILE A 302 -19.42 53.06 -15.33
N GLY A 303 -20.36 52.66 -16.21
CA GLY A 303 -20.91 53.51 -17.25
C GLY A 303 -19.96 53.82 -18.42
N LEU A 304 -18.89 53.01 -18.64
CA LEU A 304 -17.96 53.21 -19.76
C LEU A 304 -18.63 53.10 -21.11
N LEU A 305 -19.75 52.39 -21.21
CA LEU A 305 -20.52 52.18 -22.42
C LEU A 305 -21.78 53.06 -22.52
N SER A 306 -21.98 53.99 -21.56
CA SER A 306 -23.12 54.93 -21.55
C SER A 306 -23.17 55.83 -22.77
N LYS A 307 -21.99 56.12 -23.36
CA LYS A 307 -21.89 56.87 -24.64
C LYS A 307 -22.59 56.19 -25.86
N TRP A 308 -22.77 54.85 -25.75
CA TRP A 308 -23.48 54.06 -26.76
C TRP A 308 -24.88 53.64 -26.31
N ASN A 309 -25.45 54.36 -25.31
CA ASN A 309 -26.75 54.04 -24.70
C ASN A 309 -26.84 52.63 -24.08
N ILE A 310 -25.68 52.01 -23.76
CA ILE A 310 -25.61 50.74 -23.09
C ILE A 310 -25.38 51.00 -21.62
N ASN A 311 -26.46 50.96 -20.86
CA ASN A 311 -26.44 51.16 -19.38
C ASN A 311 -26.67 49.83 -18.68
N MET A 312 -26.06 49.69 -17.49
CA MET A 312 -26.28 48.52 -16.66
C MET A 312 -27.71 48.51 -16.13
N ASN A 313 -28.44 47.47 -16.48
CA ASN A 313 -29.72 47.14 -15.87
C ASN A 313 -29.49 46.07 -14.78
N PRO A 314 -30.02 46.23 -13.54
CA PRO A 314 -29.94 45.22 -12.49
C PRO A 314 -30.42 43.84 -12.94
N MET A 315 -31.38 43.78 -13.83
CA MET A 315 -31.88 42.56 -14.40
C MET A 315 -30.80 41.79 -15.23
N LEU A 316 -29.99 42.51 -16.02
CA LEU A 316 -28.88 41.90 -16.76
C LEU A 316 -27.80 41.31 -15.84
N GLY A 317 -27.51 42.01 -14.75
CA GLY A 317 -26.61 41.53 -13.71
C GLY A 317 -27.10 40.21 -13.09
N SER A 318 -28.38 40.16 -12.73
CA SER A 318 -29.00 38.96 -12.12
C SER A 318 -29.02 37.78 -13.10
N ILE A 319 -29.31 38.00 -14.38
CA ILE A 319 -29.27 36.98 -15.43
C ILE A 319 -27.85 36.44 -15.61
N ALA A 320 -26.85 37.31 -15.70
CA ALA A 320 -25.44 36.92 -15.85
C ALA A 320 -24.96 36.06 -14.65
N MET A 321 -25.30 36.44 -13.40
CA MET A 321 -24.97 35.66 -12.20
C MET A 321 -25.65 34.28 -12.20
N THR A 322 -26.91 34.23 -12.62
CA THR A 322 -27.67 32.95 -12.68
C THR A 322 -27.05 32.01 -13.74
N LEU A 323 -26.73 32.53 -14.94
CA LEU A 323 -26.09 31.76 -16.01
C LEU A 323 -24.70 31.25 -15.58
N SER A 324 -23.91 32.08 -14.88
CA SER A 324 -22.62 31.70 -14.33
C SER A 324 -22.79 30.54 -13.34
N SER A 325 -23.73 30.65 -12.42
CA SER A 325 -24.00 29.60 -11.43
C SER A 325 -24.44 28.27 -12.05
N ILE A 326 -25.34 28.33 -13.04
CA ILE A 326 -25.79 27.15 -13.79
C ILE A 326 -24.61 26.49 -14.52
N THR A 327 -23.77 27.29 -15.16
CA THR A 327 -22.58 26.79 -15.88
C THR A 327 -21.63 26.04 -14.94
N VAL A 328 -21.35 26.58 -13.77
CA VAL A 328 -20.51 25.95 -12.75
C VAL A 328 -21.10 24.62 -12.28
N VAL A 329 -22.41 24.58 -12.02
CA VAL A 329 -23.10 23.34 -11.59
C VAL A 329 -23.03 22.28 -12.68
N LEU A 330 -23.39 22.63 -13.92
CA LEU A 330 -23.38 21.69 -15.05
C LEU A 330 -21.97 21.15 -15.31
N ASN A 331 -20.94 22.01 -15.26
CA ASN A 331 -19.57 21.59 -15.43
C ASN A 331 -19.11 20.66 -14.29
N ALA A 332 -19.46 20.94 -13.03
CA ALA A 332 -19.13 20.06 -11.91
C ALA A 332 -19.80 18.69 -12.04
N LEU A 333 -21.05 18.63 -12.54
CA LEU A 333 -21.75 17.35 -12.74
C LEU A 333 -21.09 16.47 -13.82
N ARG A 334 -20.34 17.04 -14.76
CA ARG A 334 -19.55 16.26 -15.75
C ARG A 334 -18.54 15.33 -15.10
N LEU A 335 -18.07 15.64 -13.87
CA LEU A 335 -17.19 14.77 -13.13
C LEU A 335 -17.81 13.38 -12.86
N LYS A 336 -19.13 13.26 -12.78
CA LYS A 336 -19.81 11.97 -12.60
C LYS A 336 -19.54 10.96 -13.71
N ASN A 337 -19.15 11.44 -14.89
CA ASN A 337 -18.88 10.60 -16.06
C ASN A 337 -17.39 10.22 -16.20
N ILE A 338 -16.60 10.37 -15.12
CA ILE A 338 -15.21 9.92 -15.12
C ILE A 338 -15.21 8.39 -15.16
N LYS A 339 -14.59 7.82 -16.20
CA LYS A 339 -14.33 6.38 -16.27
C LYS A 339 -13.16 6.06 -15.35
N LEU A 340 -13.38 5.14 -14.44
CA LEU A 340 -12.39 4.65 -13.51
C LEU A 340 -11.86 3.29 -13.96
N GLU A 341 -10.63 2.98 -13.52
CA GLU A 341 -10.01 1.69 -13.80
C GLU A 341 -10.58 0.63 -12.86
N GLY A 342 -10.77 -0.58 -13.40
CA GLY A 342 -11.34 -1.70 -12.62
C GLY A 342 -12.86 -1.67 -12.49
N GLU A 343 -13.57 -0.67 -13.03
CA GLU A 343 -15.00 -0.78 -13.26
C GLU A 343 -15.24 -1.80 -14.37
N ASN A 344 -15.61 -3.02 -13.99
CA ASN A 344 -16.22 -3.94 -14.95
C ASN A 344 -17.52 -3.26 -15.44
N ASN A 345 -17.65 -3.09 -16.75
CA ASN A 345 -18.89 -2.70 -17.40
C ASN A 345 -19.93 -3.84 -17.19
N ASN A 346 -20.44 -3.95 -15.98
CA ASN A 346 -21.63 -4.74 -15.67
C ASN A 346 -22.77 -3.74 -15.41
N VAL A 347 -23.39 -3.31 -16.49
CA VAL A 347 -24.77 -2.84 -16.54
C VAL A 347 -25.49 -3.74 -17.52
#